data_50453d4a1fbe6c08238085834296947b
#
_entry.id   50453d4a1fbe6c08238085834296947b
#
_cell.length_a   1.000
_cell.length_b   1.000
_cell.length_c   1.000
_cell.angle_alpha   90.00
_cell.angle_beta   90.00
_cell.angle_gamma   90.00
#
_symmetry.space_group_name_H-M   'P 1'
#
loop_
_entity.id
_entity.type
_entity.pdbx_description
1 polymer ?
#
loop_
_entity_poly.entity_id
_entity_poly.type
_entity_poly.pdbx_seq_one_letter_code
_entity_poly.pdbx_strand_id
1 'polypeptide(L)'
;MEAIYDKVFTDLKKFIDKSSDDDLKAELYRENLRRKFAIAPPYLDTDGLVVEIKFKTLTDNNAPEGYNYTVGDMANYAYYSIPVRGKVELLEHKIKDILEASNKFAIVNSYLFVEEYYFEKIENNEKAIQAVKAELLKDLNFIHTFIEQIHKELKVFGNKLITEIDIEISAEIERRNRKSHTLKKLNPYQ
;
A
#
# COMPACT_ATOMS: atom_id res chain seq x y z
N MET A 1 -3.71 8.23 -4.48
CA MET A 1 -2.51 8.43 -3.64
C MET A 1 -2.50 9.79 -2.96
N GLU A 2 -2.83 10.87 -3.63
CA GLU A 2 -2.90 12.23 -3.07
C GLU A 2 -3.71 12.29 -1.78
N ALA A 3 -4.92 11.72 -1.76
CA ALA A 3 -5.77 11.70 -0.57
C ALA A 3 -5.14 11.00 0.67
N ILE A 4 -4.24 10.03 0.47
CA ILE A 4 -3.52 9.39 1.58
C ILE A 4 -2.47 10.34 2.14
N TYR A 5 -1.76 11.07 1.28
CA TYR A 5 -0.75 12.04 1.68
C TYR A 5 -1.37 13.24 2.39
N ASP A 6 -2.48 13.76 1.87
CA ASP A 6 -3.23 14.88 2.47
C ASP A 6 -3.74 14.54 3.87
N LYS A 7 -4.20 13.29 4.06
CA LYS A 7 -4.60 12.79 5.36
C LYS A 7 -3.42 12.79 6.34
N VAL A 8 -2.23 12.33 5.91
CA VAL A 8 -1.04 12.32 6.77
C VAL A 8 -0.67 13.74 7.20
N PHE A 9 -0.67 14.72 6.28
CA PHE A 9 -0.37 16.12 6.61
C PHE A 9 -1.42 16.72 7.53
N THR A 10 -2.69 16.42 7.31
CA THR A 10 -3.78 16.87 8.19
C THR A 10 -3.62 16.31 9.62
N ASP A 11 -3.28 15.03 9.74
CA ASP A 11 -3.10 14.40 11.04
C ASP A 11 -1.79 14.86 11.72
N LEU A 12 -0.73 15.11 10.97
CA LEU A 12 0.50 15.75 11.44
C LEU A 12 0.22 17.09 12.10
N LYS A 13 -0.50 17.97 11.39
CA LYS A 13 -0.87 19.29 11.90
C LYS A 13 -1.65 19.21 13.20
N LYS A 14 -2.70 18.39 13.25
CA LYS A 14 -3.49 18.16 14.48
C LYS A 14 -2.64 17.62 15.64
N PHE A 15 -1.60 16.83 15.32
CA PHE A 15 -0.72 16.30 16.34
C PHE A 15 0.21 17.37 16.88
N ILE A 16 0.80 18.21 16.04
CA ILE A 16 1.66 19.33 16.42
C ILE A 16 0.86 20.36 17.26
N ASP A 17 -0.36 20.71 16.87
CA ASP A 17 -1.24 21.60 17.62
C ASP A 17 -1.47 21.17 19.07
N LYS A 18 -1.46 19.85 19.35
CA LYS A 18 -1.67 19.27 20.68
C LYS A 18 -0.39 19.04 21.48
N SER A 19 0.77 19.25 20.89
CA SER A 19 2.06 19.00 21.53
C SER A 19 2.39 20.07 22.57
N SER A 20 3.21 19.73 23.57
CA SER A 20 3.67 20.70 24.56
C SER A 20 4.71 21.67 23.97
N ASP A 21 4.96 22.79 24.68
CA ASP A 21 6.03 23.72 24.27
C ASP A 21 7.41 23.09 24.39
N ASP A 22 7.59 22.16 25.33
CA ASP A 22 8.85 21.44 25.53
C ASP A 22 9.08 20.44 24.39
N ASP A 23 8.03 19.73 23.94
CA ASP A 23 8.11 18.86 22.78
C ASP A 23 8.55 19.63 21.52
N LEU A 24 7.89 20.76 21.23
CA LEU A 24 8.16 21.57 20.03
C LEU A 24 9.62 22.06 19.96
N LYS A 25 10.27 22.24 21.12
CA LYS A 25 11.68 22.68 21.23
C LYS A 25 12.68 21.52 21.26
N ALA A 26 12.22 20.28 21.52
CA ALA A 26 13.10 19.14 21.64
C ALA A 26 13.67 18.74 20.27
N GLU A 27 15.00 18.54 20.21
CA GLU A 27 15.69 18.16 18.97
C GLU A 27 15.17 16.84 18.40
N LEU A 28 14.94 15.84 19.26
CA LEU A 28 14.44 14.54 18.86
C LEU A 28 12.97 14.54 18.42
N TYR A 29 12.23 15.61 18.65
CA TYR A 29 10.80 15.66 18.34
C TYR A 29 10.53 15.55 16.84
N ARG A 30 11.31 16.26 16.02
CA ARG A 30 11.23 16.20 14.56
C ARG A 30 11.45 14.78 14.03
N GLU A 31 12.46 14.09 14.56
CA GLU A 31 12.76 12.71 14.19
C GLU A 31 11.62 11.76 14.58
N ASN A 32 11.05 11.93 15.76
CA ASN A 32 9.89 11.15 16.23
C ASN A 32 8.66 11.37 15.33
N LEU A 33 8.41 12.61 14.88
CA LEU A 33 7.34 12.90 13.94
C LEU A 33 7.60 12.23 12.58
N ARG A 34 8.83 12.30 12.06
CA ARG A 34 9.20 11.61 10.80
C ARG A 34 8.89 10.13 10.88
N ARG A 35 9.30 9.45 11.96
CA ARG A 35 9.02 8.02 12.15
C ARG A 35 7.53 7.73 12.30
N LYS A 36 6.83 8.55 13.05
CA LYS A 36 5.39 8.38 13.33
C LYS A 36 4.52 8.53 12.07
N PHE A 37 4.84 9.47 11.21
CA PHE A 37 4.07 9.82 10.02
C PHE A 37 4.65 9.25 8.72
N ALA A 38 5.77 8.50 8.79
CA ALA A 38 6.28 7.75 7.66
C ALA A 38 5.28 6.70 7.20
N ILE A 39 5.13 6.58 5.88
CA ILE A 39 4.31 5.54 5.27
C ILE A 39 5.21 4.35 4.93
N ALA A 40 4.90 3.18 5.47
CA ALA A 40 5.60 1.95 5.15
C ALA A 40 5.27 1.54 3.69
N PRO A 41 6.26 1.37 2.81
CA PRO A 41 6.02 0.94 1.44
C PRO A 41 5.42 -0.46 1.41
N PRO A 42 4.50 -0.75 0.45
CA PRO A 42 4.01 -2.10 0.27
C PRO A 42 5.11 -3.01 -0.30
N TYR A 43 5.08 -4.29 0.09
CA TYR A 43 5.88 -5.34 -0.52
C TYR A 43 5.17 -6.69 -0.44
N LEU A 44 5.52 -7.61 -1.35
CA LEU A 44 5.02 -8.98 -1.34
C LEU A 44 5.92 -9.84 -0.45
N ASP A 45 5.31 -10.48 0.55
CA ASP A 45 6.00 -11.42 1.45
C ASP A 45 5.97 -12.81 0.80
N THR A 46 6.94 -13.08 -0.06
CA THR A 46 7.01 -14.33 -0.82
C THR A 46 7.35 -15.55 0.05
N ASP A 47 7.93 -15.33 1.23
CA ASP A 47 8.18 -16.42 2.19
C ASP A 47 6.88 -16.94 2.82
N GLY A 48 5.87 -16.07 2.90
CA GLY A 48 4.52 -16.40 3.34
C GLY A 48 3.58 -16.88 2.23
N LEU A 49 4.08 -17.13 1.01
CA LEU A 49 3.27 -17.60 -0.11
C LEU A 49 2.70 -18.98 0.17
N VAL A 50 1.40 -19.14 -0.02
CA VAL A 50 0.68 -20.42 0.02
C VAL A 50 0.09 -20.70 -1.34
N VAL A 51 0.13 -21.97 -1.79
CA VAL A 51 -0.47 -22.41 -3.03
C VAL A 51 -1.42 -23.57 -2.79
N GLU A 52 -2.57 -23.53 -3.45
CA GLU A 52 -3.57 -24.60 -3.46
C GLU A 52 -3.97 -24.90 -4.90
N ILE A 53 -4.30 -26.17 -5.20
CA ILE A 53 -4.92 -26.54 -6.46
C ILE A 53 -6.43 -26.51 -6.25
N LYS A 54 -7.13 -25.71 -7.05
CA LYS A 54 -8.59 -25.54 -6.98
C LYS A 54 -9.23 -25.92 -8.32
N PHE A 55 -10.53 -26.13 -8.26
CA PHE A 55 -11.37 -26.43 -9.43
C PHE A 55 -12.53 -25.47 -9.48
N LYS A 56 -12.90 -25.04 -10.68
CA LYS A 56 -14.14 -24.29 -10.91
C LYS A 56 -14.78 -24.66 -12.23
N THR A 57 -16.12 -24.55 -12.27
CA THR A 57 -16.88 -24.65 -13.51
C THR A 57 -16.71 -23.37 -14.31
N LEU A 58 -16.32 -23.47 -15.56
CA LEU A 58 -16.12 -22.32 -16.44
C LEU A 58 -17.47 -21.81 -16.98
N THR A 59 -17.57 -20.49 -17.01
CA THR A 59 -18.67 -19.70 -17.55
C THR A 59 -18.09 -18.53 -18.34
N ASP A 60 -18.92 -17.85 -19.15
CA ASP A 60 -18.49 -16.67 -19.90
C ASP A 60 -17.94 -15.53 -19.01
N ASN A 61 -18.35 -15.53 -17.73
CA ASN A 61 -17.94 -14.48 -16.79
C ASN A 61 -16.66 -14.81 -15.98
N ASN A 62 -16.20 -16.06 -15.97
CA ASN A 62 -15.07 -16.48 -15.11
C ASN A 62 -13.97 -17.23 -15.85
N ALA A 63 -14.15 -17.48 -17.15
CA ALA A 63 -13.11 -18.10 -17.96
C ALA A 63 -11.93 -17.13 -18.15
N PRO A 64 -10.67 -17.61 -18.06
CA PRO A 64 -9.50 -16.80 -18.34
C PRO A 64 -9.50 -16.34 -19.80
N GLU A 65 -9.00 -15.13 -20.03
CA GLU A 65 -8.86 -14.60 -21.41
C GLU A 65 -7.94 -15.51 -22.24
N GLY A 66 -8.36 -15.82 -23.46
CA GLY A 66 -7.61 -16.71 -24.36
C GLY A 66 -7.68 -18.20 -24.01
N TYR A 67 -8.39 -18.58 -22.95
CA TYR A 67 -8.62 -20.00 -22.62
C TYR A 67 -9.72 -20.58 -23.51
N ASN A 68 -9.41 -21.67 -24.23
CA ASN A 68 -10.42 -22.36 -25.05
C ASN A 68 -11.25 -23.31 -24.17
N TYR A 69 -12.54 -23.04 -24.02
CA TYR A 69 -13.46 -23.76 -23.12
C TYR A 69 -14.85 -23.89 -23.70
N THR A 70 -15.61 -24.81 -23.15
CA THR A 70 -17.07 -24.89 -23.30
C THR A 70 -17.72 -24.53 -21.95
N VAL A 71 -18.80 -23.74 -21.98
CA VAL A 71 -19.57 -23.44 -20.75
C VAL A 71 -19.95 -24.73 -20.03
N GLY A 72 -19.56 -24.82 -18.75
CA GLY A 72 -19.75 -26.03 -17.94
C GLY A 72 -18.52 -26.90 -17.79
N ASP A 73 -17.42 -26.65 -18.54
CA ASP A 73 -16.17 -27.36 -18.37
C ASP A 73 -15.59 -27.09 -16.96
N MET A 74 -14.90 -28.13 -16.43
CA MET A 74 -14.16 -28.00 -15.17
C MET A 74 -12.71 -27.64 -15.46
N ALA A 75 -12.29 -26.47 -15.02
CA ALA A 75 -10.88 -26.10 -15.04
C ALA A 75 -10.23 -26.31 -13.66
N ASN A 76 -8.97 -26.77 -13.67
CA ASN A 76 -8.13 -26.73 -12.50
C ASN A 76 -7.14 -25.55 -12.61
N TYR A 77 -6.79 -24.96 -11.48
CA TYR A 77 -5.89 -23.82 -11.43
C TYR A 77 -5.10 -23.82 -10.12
N ALA A 78 -3.90 -23.27 -10.19
CA ALA A 78 -3.13 -22.97 -9.00
C ALA A 78 -3.61 -21.63 -8.42
N TYR A 79 -4.02 -21.68 -7.17
CA TYR A 79 -4.49 -20.51 -6.42
C TYR A 79 -3.42 -20.08 -5.43
N TYR A 80 -2.80 -18.98 -5.69
CA TYR A 80 -1.74 -18.44 -4.87
C TYR A 80 -2.29 -17.36 -3.93
N SER A 81 -1.86 -17.42 -2.66
CA SER A 81 -2.13 -16.42 -1.62
C SER A 81 -0.81 -15.85 -1.15
N ILE A 82 -0.54 -14.58 -1.42
CA ILE A 82 0.72 -13.91 -1.13
C ILE A 82 0.45 -12.76 -0.16
N PRO A 83 0.98 -12.79 1.09
CA PRO A 83 0.81 -11.68 2.00
C PRO A 83 1.41 -10.39 1.43
N VAL A 84 0.65 -9.30 1.53
CA VAL A 84 1.12 -7.94 1.22
C VAL A 84 1.37 -7.23 2.54
N ARG A 85 2.58 -6.73 2.74
CA ARG A 85 2.98 -6.00 3.92
C ARG A 85 3.10 -4.52 3.63
N GLY A 86 3.14 -3.68 4.66
CA GLY A 86 3.19 -2.24 4.53
C GLY A 86 1.82 -1.62 4.26
N LYS A 87 1.79 -0.50 3.55
CA LYS A 87 0.55 0.23 3.24
C LYS A 87 -0.12 -0.35 1.99
N VAL A 88 -0.93 -1.38 2.18
CA VAL A 88 -1.58 -2.17 1.12
C VAL A 88 -2.44 -1.32 0.19
N GLU A 89 -3.14 -0.33 0.74
CA GLU A 89 -4.04 0.55 -0.02
C GLU A 89 -3.31 1.35 -1.12
N LEU A 90 -1.99 1.55 -0.99
CA LEU A 90 -1.20 2.16 -2.06
C LEU A 90 -1.08 1.23 -3.27
N LEU A 91 -0.87 -0.06 -3.02
CA LEU A 91 -0.80 -1.06 -4.09
C LEU A 91 -2.18 -1.25 -4.73
N GLU A 92 -3.23 -1.43 -3.93
CA GLU A 92 -4.62 -1.54 -4.41
C GLU A 92 -4.98 -0.38 -5.34
N HIS A 93 -4.69 0.84 -4.90
CA HIS A 93 -4.96 2.04 -5.70
C HIS A 93 -4.15 2.06 -7.01
N LYS A 94 -2.89 1.63 -6.97
CA LYS A 94 -1.99 1.68 -8.13
C LYS A 94 -2.34 0.65 -9.20
N ILE A 95 -2.84 -0.52 -8.80
CA ILE A 95 -3.22 -1.61 -9.71
C ILE A 95 -4.73 -1.77 -9.85
N LYS A 96 -5.52 -0.77 -9.43
CA LYS A 96 -6.97 -0.81 -9.42
C LYS A 96 -7.55 -1.25 -10.78
N ASP A 97 -7.11 -0.64 -11.87
CA ASP A 97 -7.61 -0.92 -13.20
C ASP A 97 -7.31 -2.37 -13.63
N ILE A 98 -6.19 -2.93 -13.14
CA ILE A 98 -5.81 -4.34 -13.38
C ILE A 98 -6.71 -5.27 -12.60
N LEU A 99 -6.99 -4.94 -11.32
CA LEU A 99 -7.89 -5.72 -10.47
C LEU A 99 -9.33 -5.73 -11.01
N GLU A 100 -9.78 -4.61 -11.58
CA GLU A 100 -11.12 -4.48 -12.18
C GLU A 100 -11.23 -5.14 -13.57
N ALA A 101 -10.15 -5.12 -14.36
CA ALA A 101 -10.14 -5.69 -15.70
C ALA A 101 -9.86 -7.20 -15.75
N SER A 102 -9.28 -7.77 -14.70
CA SER A 102 -8.81 -9.15 -14.68
C SER A 102 -9.45 -9.95 -13.55
N ASN A 103 -10.05 -11.10 -13.90
CA ASN A 103 -10.48 -12.08 -12.91
C ASN A 103 -9.33 -12.89 -12.29
N LYS A 104 -8.09 -12.62 -12.73
CA LYS A 104 -6.87 -13.34 -12.33
C LYS A 104 -6.31 -12.88 -10.98
N PHE A 105 -6.51 -11.58 -10.66
CA PHE A 105 -5.93 -10.96 -9.48
C PHE A 105 -7.00 -10.44 -8.53
N ALA A 106 -6.75 -10.56 -7.23
CA ALA A 106 -7.55 -9.90 -6.20
C ALA A 106 -6.65 -9.51 -5.02
N ILE A 107 -6.93 -8.38 -4.36
CA ILE A 107 -6.36 -8.05 -3.05
C ILE A 107 -7.49 -8.07 -2.03
N VAL A 108 -7.38 -8.95 -1.04
CA VAL A 108 -8.37 -9.09 0.03
C VAL A 108 -7.64 -9.33 1.36
N ASN A 109 -7.99 -8.57 2.40
CA ASN A 109 -7.43 -8.71 3.74
C ASN A 109 -5.89 -8.72 3.77
N SER A 110 -5.25 -7.85 2.99
CA SER A 110 -3.80 -7.76 2.85
C SER A 110 -3.14 -9.01 2.23
N TYR A 111 -3.86 -9.73 1.40
CA TYR A 111 -3.31 -10.80 0.57
C TYR A 111 -3.55 -10.50 -0.90
N LEU A 112 -2.52 -10.66 -1.72
CA LEU A 112 -2.65 -10.74 -3.17
C LEU A 112 -2.97 -12.18 -3.53
N PHE A 113 -4.11 -12.40 -4.17
CA PHE A 113 -4.52 -13.67 -4.73
C PHE A 113 -4.25 -13.67 -6.22
N VAL A 114 -3.69 -14.79 -6.72
CA VAL A 114 -3.41 -14.99 -8.14
C VAL A 114 -3.91 -16.36 -8.56
N GLU A 115 -4.67 -16.40 -9.66
CA GLU A 115 -5.18 -17.65 -10.25
C GLU A 115 -4.42 -17.96 -11.54
N GLU A 116 -3.68 -19.11 -11.56
CA GLU A 116 -2.95 -19.57 -12.73
C GLU A 116 -3.56 -20.84 -13.30
N TYR A 117 -4.04 -20.75 -14.52
CA TYR A 117 -4.71 -21.85 -15.23
C TYR A 117 -3.74 -22.61 -16.12
N TYR A 118 -4.04 -23.91 -16.31
CA TYR A 118 -3.40 -24.75 -17.30
C TYR A 118 -4.38 -25.65 -17.98
N PHE A 119 -4.17 -25.98 -19.26
CA PHE A 119 -5.11 -26.79 -20.08
C PHE A 119 -5.22 -28.24 -19.60
N GLU A 120 -4.17 -28.76 -19.02
CA GLU A 120 -4.13 -30.13 -18.51
C GLU A 120 -4.16 -30.11 -16.99
N LYS A 121 -4.40 -31.31 -16.40
CA LYS A 121 -4.35 -31.45 -14.95
C LYS A 121 -2.96 -31.06 -14.42
N ILE A 122 -2.92 -30.21 -13.38
CA ILE A 122 -1.68 -29.71 -12.79
C ILE A 122 -1.03 -30.80 -11.89
N GLU A 123 -1.86 -31.56 -11.15
CA GLU A 123 -1.37 -32.59 -10.23
C GLU A 123 -0.52 -33.63 -10.93
N ASN A 124 0.71 -33.87 -10.42
CA ASN A 124 1.68 -34.81 -10.97
C ASN A 124 2.09 -34.57 -12.43
N ASN A 125 1.88 -33.35 -12.94
CA ASN A 125 2.27 -32.95 -14.29
C ASN A 125 3.38 -31.91 -14.20
N GLU A 126 4.63 -32.33 -14.30
CA GLU A 126 5.80 -31.44 -14.17
C GLU A 126 5.79 -30.30 -15.18
N LYS A 127 5.35 -30.57 -16.43
CA LYS A 127 5.24 -29.53 -17.47
C LYS A 127 4.20 -28.45 -17.08
N ALA A 128 3.05 -28.88 -16.57
CA ALA A 128 2.01 -27.96 -16.10
C ALA A 128 2.51 -27.13 -14.90
N ILE A 129 3.18 -27.79 -13.95
CA ILE A 129 3.74 -27.13 -12.75
C ILE A 129 4.76 -26.06 -13.17
N GLN A 130 5.68 -26.34 -14.09
CA GLN A 130 6.67 -25.38 -14.55
C GLN A 130 6.04 -24.23 -15.33
N ALA A 131 5.03 -24.51 -16.17
CA ALA A 131 4.32 -23.46 -16.91
C ALA A 131 3.59 -22.49 -15.95
N VAL A 132 2.83 -23.02 -14.99
CA VAL A 132 2.12 -22.24 -13.98
C VAL A 132 3.07 -21.38 -13.13
N LYS A 133 4.22 -21.95 -12.72
CA LYS A 133 5.26 -21.19 -12.00
C LYS A 133 5.85 -20.06 -12.85
N ALA A 134 6.10 -20.32 -14.14
CA ALA A 134 6.65 -19.30 -15.04
C ALA A 134 5.68 -18.11 -15.23
N GLU A 135 4.38 -18.39 -15.40
CA GLU A 135 3.37 -17.34 -15.50
C GLU A 135 3.22 -16.57 -14.18
N LEU A 136 3.19 -17.24 -13.03
CA LEU A 136 3.19 -16.56 -11.74
C LEU A 136 4.39 -15.60 -11.59
N LEU A 137 5.60 -16.07 -11.92
CA LEU A 137 6.81 -15.21 -11.82
C LEU A 137 6.72 -13.99 -12.72
N LYS A 138 6.17 -14.15 -13.93
CA LYS A 138 5.91 -13.04 -14.86
C LYS A 138 4.94 -12.02 -14.27
N ASP A 139 3.85 -12.49 -13.67
CA ASP A 139 2.85 -11.65 -13.04
C ASP A 139 3.38 -10.94 -11.79
N LEU A 140 4.12 -11.65 -10.94
CA LEU A 140 4.75 -11.03 -9.79
C LEU A 140 5.77 -9.96 -10.20
N ASN A 141 6.56 -10.19 -11.25
CA ASN A 141 7.47 -9.18 -11.79
C ASN A 141 6.71 -7.94 -12.28
N PHE A 142 5.55 -8.15 -12.93
CA PHE A 142 4.69 -7.06 -13.35
C PHE A 142 4.17 -6.25 -12.14
N ILE A 143 3.64 -6.92 -11.11
CA ILE A 143 3.22 -6.26 -9.86
C ILE A 143 4.40 -5.55 -9.17
N HIS A 144 5.59 -6.12 -9.18
CA HIS A 144 6.79 -5.48 -8.65
C HIS A 144 7.11 -4.13 -9.30
N THR A 145 6.82 -3.96 -10.60
CA THR A 145 7.04 -2.65 -11.25
C THR A 145 6.21 -1.54 -10.62
N PHE A 146 4.98 -1.83 -10.19
CA PHE A 146 4.13 -0.88 -9.48
C PHE A 146 4.62 -0.62 -8.05
N ILE A 147 5.09 -1.65 -7.36
CA ILE A 147 5.69 -1.51 -6.02
C ILE A 147 6.90 -0.58 -6.10
N GLU A 148 7.78 -0.75 -7.08
CA GLU A 148 8.92 0.14 -7.29
C GLU A 148 8.51 1.59 -7.59
N GLN A 149 7.44 1.80 -8.36
CA GLN A 149 6.91 3.14 -8.60
C GLN A 149 6.42 3.76 -7.28
N ILE A 150 5.68 3.01 -6.47
CA ILE A 150 5.22 3.45 -5.14
C ILE A 150 6.41 3.81 -4.26
N HIS A 151 7.49 3.02 -4.24
CA HIS A 151 8.70 3.33 -3.49
C HIS A 151 9.33 4.66 -3.91
N LYS A 152 9.40 4.94 -5.21
CA LYS A 152 9.90 6.23 -5.74
C LYS A 152 9.02 7.40 -5.29
N GLU A 153 7.69 7.24 -5.36
CA GLU A 153 6.73 8.25 -4.93
C GLU A 153 6.79 8.49 -3.41
N LEU A 154 6.93 7.43 -2.61
CA LEU A 154 7.09 7.53 -1.16
C LEU A 154 8.40 8.21 -0.76
N LYS A 155 9.48 8.05 -1.52
CA LYS A 155 10.72 8.79 -1.31
C LYS A 155 10.52 10.30 -1.49
N VAL A 156 9.78 10.70 -2.53
CA VAL A 156 9.41 12.11 -2.75
C VAL A 156 8.51 12.62 -1.63
N PHE A 157 7.52 11.82 -1.22
CA PHE A 157 6.65 12.14 -0.10
C PHE A 157 7.45 12.31 1.21
N GLY A 158 8.41 11.42 1.50
CA GLY A 158 9.26 11.51 2.69
C GLY A 158 10.03 12.84 2.77
N ASN A 159 10.55 13.32 1.63
CA ASN A 159 11.19 14.63 1.58
C ASN A 159 10.21 15.79 1.85
N LYS A 160 9.00 15.71 1.29
CA LYS A 160 7.94 16.69 1.58
C LYS A 160 7.51 16.66 3.05
N LEU A 161 7.39 15.46 3.63
CA LEU A 161 7.03 15.29 5.04
C LEU A 161 8.04 15.98 5.96
N ILE A 162 9.34 15.86 5.68
CA ILE A 162 10.40 16.55 6.45
C ILE A 162 10.20 18.06 6.42
N THR A 163 9.99 18.63 5.23
CA THR A 163 9.76 20.06 5.06
C THR A 163 8.50 20.52 5.78
N GLU A 164 7.41 19.77 5.67
CA GLU A 164 6.13 20.10 6.28
C GLU A 164 6.20 20.06 7.82
N ILE A 165 6.92 19.10 8.39
CA ILE A 165 7.18 19.03 9.84
C ILE A 165 7.85 20.33 10.31
N ASP A 166 8.87 20.81 9.60
CA ASP A 166 9.60 22.03 10.00
C ASP A 166 8.72 23.28 9.86
N ILE A 167 7.92 23.36 8.81
CA ILE A 167 6.97 24.46 8.59
C ILE A 167 5.92 24.50 9.71
N GLU A 168 5.25 23.38 9.98
CA GLU A 168 4.16 23.32 10.96
C GLU A 168 4.64 23.56 12.39
N ILE A 169 5.82 23.02 12.77
CA ILE A 169 6.43 23.32 14.08
C ILE A 169 6.72 24.82 14.21
N SER A 170 7.34 25.42 13.20
CA SER A 170 7.69 26.85 13.22
C SER A 170 6.45 27.72 13.32
N ALA A 171 5.42 27.42 12.52
CA ALA A 171 4.15 28.12 12.53
C ALA A 171 3.43 28.03 13.90
N GLU A 172 3.46 26.85 14.54
CA GLU A 172 2.84 26.64 15.84
C GLU A 172 3.60 27.40 16.95
N ILE A 173 4.93 27.37 16.94
CA ILE A 173 5.73 28.17 17.88
C ILE A 173 5.43 29.68 17.74
N GLU A 174 5.36 30.19 16.52
CA GLU A 174 5.01 31.60 16.29
C GLU A 174 3.59 31.93 16.75
N ARG A 175 2.62 31.04 16.51
CA ARG A 175 1.23 31.19 16.95
C ARG A 175 1.15 31.32 18.48
N ARG A 176 1.87 30.46 19.21
CA ARG A 176 1.93 30.48 20.68
C ARG A 176 2.60 31.74 21.21
N ASN A 177 3.72 32.13 20.59
CA ASN A 177 4.44 33.35 20.97
C ASN A 177 3.56 34.60 20.79
N ARG A 178 2.85 34.71 19.67
CA ARG A 178 1.88 35.81 19.43
C ARG A 178 0.77 35.83 20.46
N LYS A 179 0.20 34.66 20.79
CA LYS A 179 -0.83 34.53 21.82
C LYS A 179 -0.32 34.95 23.20
N SER A 180 0.87 34.48 23.61
CA SER A 180 1.52 34.84 24.86
C SER A 180 1.76 36.36 24.96
N HIS A 181 2.30 36.95 23.87
CA HIS A 181 2.51 38.42 23.82
C HIS A 181 1.20 39.22 23.95
N THR A 182 0.14 38.79 23.29
CA THR A 182 -1.18 39.42 23.41
C THR A 182 -1.72 39.33 24.83
N LEU A 183 -1.61 38.15 25.46
CA LEU A 183 -2.07 37.95 26.85
C LEU A 183 -1.28 38.82 27.83
N LYS A 184 0.04 38.96 27.64
CA LYS A 184 0.87 39.89 28.46
C LYS A 184 0.40 41.34 28.32
N LYS A 185 0.09 41.82 27.09
CA LYS A 185 -0.40 43.16 26.84
C LYS A 185 -1.80 43.43 27.44
N LEU A 186 -2.61 42.39 27.57
CA LEU A 186 -3.95 42.49 28.15
C LEU A 186 -3.94 42.47 29.69
N ASN A 187 -2.79 42.08 30.30
CA ASN A 187 -2.68 42.08 31.75
C ASN A 187 -2.45 43.48 32.30
N PRO A 188 -3.41 44.08 33.04
CA PRO A 188 -3.32 45.47 33.54
C PRO A 188 -2.28 45.63 34.66
N TYR A 189 -1.68 44.55 35.15
CA TYR A 189 -0.70 44.57 36.22
C TYR A 189 0.73 44.24 35.78
N GLN A 190 1.01 44.29 34.48
CA GLN A 190 2.36 44.16 33.88
C GLN A 190 2.78 45.42 33.12
#